data_d3feced88232f9c83f23746998484ce8
#
_entry.id   d3feced88232f9c83f23746998484ce8
#
_cell.length_a   1.000
_cell.length_b   1.000
_cell.length_c   1.000
_cell.angle_alpha   90.00
_cell.angle_beta   90.00
_cell.angle_gamma   90.00
#
_symmetry.space_group_name_H-M   'P 1'
#
loop_
_entity.id
_entity.type
_entity.pdbx_description
1 polymer ?
#
loop_
_entity_poly.entity_id
_entity_poly.type
_entity_poly.pdbx_seq_one_letter_code
_entity_poly.pdbx_strand_id
1 'polypeptide(L)'
;IAEGELVAFPTETVYGLGGDALHPEAARKIYAAKGRPSDNPLIVHIADFSDMERVAREVPEAARKLAGAFWPGPLTMIVWKSDAVPMATTGGMDTVAVRMPNHPVALDLIRKSGCLIAAPSANTSGRPSPTEASHVAEDLSGRIAMILDGGPVGIGIESTIIDLTESKPMVLRPGYITPQMLSEVLGEEVIIDPGIIAADDTRKPKAPGMKYKHYAPKADMVIVDGPSDAVVSKINALVHQKQENGQKVAVIATEESGPSYHADVILSMGSRSNEDAIAQHLYK
;
A
#
# COMPACT_ATOMS: atom_id res chain seq x y z
N ILE A 1 -20.43 -8.21 -2.49
CA ILE A 1 -20.19 -7.18 -1.48
C ILE A 1 -21.48 -6.94 -0.68
N ALA A 2 -22.57 -6.56 -1.34
CA ALA A 2 -23.85 -6.27 -0.67
C ALA A 2 -24.44 -7.45 0.13
N GLU A 3 -24.10 -8.67 -0.25
CA GLU A 3 -24.49 -9.90 0.46
C GLU A 3 -23.52 -10.27 1.61
N GLY A 4 -22.56 -9.38 1.90
CA GLY A 4 -21.57 -9.57 2.97
C GLY A 4 -20.40 -10.49 2.61
N GLU A 5 -20.20 -10.79 1.30
CA GLU A 5 -19.09 -11.60 0.84
C GLU A 5 -17.86 -10.74 0.46
N LEU A 6 -16.67 -11.35 0.49
CA LEU A 6 -15.42 -10.68 0.16
C LEU A 6 -15.07 -10.85 -1.31
N VAL A 7 -14.64 -9.75 -1.92
CA VAL A 7 -14.22 -9.71 -3.33
C VAL A 7 -12.82 -9.07 -3.41
N ALA A 8 -11.88 -9.75 -4.03
CA ALA A 8 -10.60 -9.14 -4.38
C ALA A 8 -10.72 -8.40 -5.72
N PHE A 9 -10.13 -7.21 -5.80
CA PHE A 9 -10.24 -6.34 -6.98
C PHE A 9 -8.96 -5.55 -7.24
N PRO A 10 -8.64 -5.25 -8.52
CA PRO A 10 -7.47 -4.45 -8.87
C PRO A 10 -7.67 -2.97 -8.54
N THR A 11 -6.57 -2.32 -8.17
CA THR A 11 -6.44 -0.87 -8.20
C THR A 11 -5.21 -0.50 -9.03
N GLU A 12 -4.92 0.80 -9.22
CA GLU A 12 -3.70 1.24 -9.90
C GLU A 12 -2.43 0.96 -9.06
N THR A 13 -2.58 0.74 -7.75
CA THR A 13 -1.46 0.47 -6.83
C THR A 13 -1.22 -1.02 -6.60
N VAL A 14 -2.16 -1.71 -5.96
CA VAL A 14 -2.12 -3.14 -5.65
C VAL A 14 -3.56 -3.70 -5.65
N TYR A 15 -3.72 -5.02 -5.69
CA TYR A 15 -5.04 -5.63 -5.49
C TYR A 15 -5.51 -5.45 -4.05
N GLY A 16 -6.78 -5.06 -3.88
CA GLY A 16 -7.46 -4.90 -2.59
C GLY A 16 -8.39 -6.09 -2.30
N LEU A 17 -8.52 -6.46 -1.02
CA LEU A 17 -9.54 -7.41 -0.54
C LEU A 17 -10.69 -6.62 0.08
N GLY A 18 -11.81 -6.55 -0.62
CA GLY A 18 -12.95 -5.70 -0.31
C GLY A 18 -14.12 -6.37 0.39
N GLY A 19 -14.72 -5.63 1.29
CA GLY A 19 -16.02 -5.90 1.90
C GLY A 19 -16.74 -4.59 2.22
N ASP A 20 -18.02 -4.64 2.57
CA ASP A 20 -18.80 -3.44 2.91
C ASP A 20 -18.19 -2.70 4.10
N ALA A 21 -17.76 -1.44 3.89
CA ALA A 21 -17.08 -0.63 4.88
C ALA A 21 -17.96 -0.25 6.08
N LEU A 22 -19.27 -0.20 5.89
CA LEU A 22 -20.24 0.17 6.90
C LEU A 22 -20.81 -1.03 7.67
N HIS A 23 -20.39 -2.24 7.29
CA HIS A 23 -20.84 -3.47 7.92
C HIS A 23 -19.72 -4.11 8.77
N PRO A 24 -19.82 -4.17 10.12
CA PRO A 24 -18.73 -4.64 10.97
C PRO A 24 -18.31 -6.10 10.72
N GLU A 25 -19.24 -6.97 10.28
CA GLU A 25 -18.92 -8.36 9.95
C GLU A 25 -18.01 -8.47 8.71
N ALA A 26 -18.16 -7.59 7.71
CA ALA A 26 -17.29 -7.59 6.55
C ALA A 26 -15.83 -7.29 6.95
N ALA A 27 -15.60 -6.34 7.87
CA ALA A 27 -14.29 -6.07 8.42
C ALA A 27 -13.70 -7.31 9.13
N ARG A 28 -14.49 -8.01 9.97
CA ARG A 28 -14.06 -9.23 10.65
C ARG A 28 -13.70 -10.35 9.66
N LYS A 29 -14.50 -10.55 8.61
CA LYS A 29 -14.20 -11.50 7.53
C LYS A 29 -12.88 -11.17 6.83
N ILE A 30 -12.60 -9.87 6.54
CA ILE A 30 -11.34 -9.42 5.95
C ILE A 30 -10.15 -9.79 6.85
N TYR A 31 -10.22 -9.47 8.14
CA TYR A 31 -9.16 -9.81 9.10
C TYR A 31 -8.93 -11.32 9.18
N ALA A 32 -10.00 -12.12 9.24
CA ALA A 32 -9.93 -13.57 9.31
C ALA A 32 -9.33 -14.18 8.03
N ALA A 33 -9.77 -13.76 6.84
CA ALA A 33 -9.27 -14.26 5.56
C ALA A 33 -7.77 -14.04 5.39
N LYS A 34 -7.27 -12.90 5.87
CA LYS A 34 -5.85 -12.50 5.78
C LYS A 34 -4.98 -13.02 6.94
N GLY A 35 -5.55 -13.47 8.06
CA GLY A 35 -4.81 -13.64 9.31
C GLY A 35 -4.23 -12.31 9.83
N ARG A 36 -4.96 -11.19 9.61
CA ARG A 36 -4.53 -9.84 9.96
C ARG A 36 -5.00 -9.46 11.37
N PRO A 37 -4.15 -8.82 12.18
CA PRO A 37 -4.59 -8.26 13.46
C PRO A 37 -5.71 -7.23 13.28
N SER A 38 -6.75 -7.30 14.11
CA SER A 38 -7.94 -6.45 14.00
C SER A 38 -7.74 -5.01 14.47
N ASP A 39 -6.62 -4.70 15.11
CA ASP A 39 -6.20 -3.36 15.50
C ASP A 39 -5.48 -2.58 14.36
N ASN A 40 -5.32 -3.21 13.20
CA ASN A 40 -4.70 -2.60 12.03
C ASN A 40 -5.78 -2.12 11.05
N PRO A 41 -6.09 -0.79 10.99
CA PRO A 41 -7.25 -0.25 10.29
C PRO A 41 -7.31 -0.60 8.80
N LEU A 42 -8.52 -0.52 8.23
CA LEU A 42 -8.77 -0.71 6.80
C LEU A 42 -8.92 0.65 6.12
N ILE A 43 -8.70 0.69 4.81
CA ILE A 43 -8.93 1.88 3.98
C ILE A 43 -10.30 1.77 3.34
N VAL A 44 -11.14 2.78 3.50
CA VAL A 44 -12.45 2.88 2.84
C VAL A 44 -12.25 3.44 1.44
N HIS A 45 -12.67 2.68 0.44
CA HIS A 45 -12.62 3.08 -0.96
C HIS A 45 -13.97 3.64 -1.40
N ILE A 46 -13.95 4.80 -2.05
CA ILE A 46 -15.11 5.54 -2.58
C ILE A 46 -15.00 5.66 -4.10
N ALA A 47 -16.11 5.94 -4.79
CA ALA A 47 -16.12 6.15 -6.23
C ALA A 47 -16.59 7.56 -6.63
N ASP A 48 -16.98 8.37 -5.67
CA ASP A 48 -17.33 9.78 -5.82
C ASP A 48 -16.87 10.57 -4.59
N PHE A 49 -16.44 11.83 -4.79
CA PHE A 49 -15.98 12.65 -3.67
C PHE A 49 -17.10 12.95 -2.65
N SER A 50 -18.34 13.00 -3.08
CA SER A 50 -19.51 13.20 -2.20
C SER A 50 -19.66 12.08 -1.15
N ASP A 51 -19.12 10.88 -1.40
CA ASP A 51 -19.10 9.80 -0.43
C ASP A 51 -18.25 10.10 0.82
N MET A 52 -17.34 11.10 0.75
CA MET A 52 -16.59 11.55 1.92
C MET A 52 -17.51 12.01 3.06
N GLU A 53 -18.64 12.65 2.75
CA GLU A 53 -19.61 13.13 3.74
C GLU A 53 -20.32 12.00 4.49
N ARG A 54 -20.30 10.77 3.95
CA ARG A 54 -20.87 9.58 4.61
C ARG A 54 -19.90 8.97 5.63
N VAL A 55 -18.59 9.15 5.42
CA VAL A 55 -17.55 8.50 6.24
C VAL A 55 -16.78 9.46 7.12
N ALA A 56 -16.68 10.72 6.77
CA ALA A 56 -16.04 11.77 7.56
C ALA A 56 -17.06 12.52 8.42
N ARG A 57 -16.66 12.91 9.62
CA ARG A 57 -17.44 13.80 10.51
C ARG A 57 -17.57 15.19 9.88
N GLU A 58 -16.48 15.65 9.28
CA GLU A 58 -16.39 16.83 8.45
C GLU A 58 -15.32 16.60 7.38
N VAL A 59 -15.44 17.26 6.25
CA VAL A 59 -14.46 17.20 5.17
C VAL A 59 -13.56 18.43 5.25
N PRO A 60 -12.30 18.31 5.71
CA PRO A 60 -11.39 19.45 5.82
C PRO A 60 -11.11 20.08 4.47
N GLU A 61 -10.81 21.37 4.45
CA GLU A 61 -10.43 22.08 3.21
C GLU A 61 -9.16 21.47 2.57
N ALA A 62 -8.21 21.05 3.39
CA ALA A 62 -7.03 20.31 2.93
C ALA A 62 -7.41 19.03 2.16
N ALA A 63 -8.42 18.28 2.63
CA ALA A 63 -8.89 17.08 1.91
C ALA A 63 -9.53 17.44 0.57
N ARG A 64 -10.26 18.56 0.46
CA ARG A 64 -10.83 19.03 -0.81
C ARG A 64 -9.76 19.40 -1.83
N LYS A 65 -8.72 20.13 -1.40
CA LYS A 65 -7.57 20.50 -2.25
C LYS A 65 -6.82 19.27 -2.75
N LEU A 66 -6.49 18.35 -1.85
CA LEU A 66 -5.76 17.13 -2.18
C LEU A 66 -6.57 16.18 -3.08
N ALA A 67 -7.87 16.06 -2.84
CA ALA A 67 -8.75 15.28 -3.71
C ALA A 67 -8.82 15.88 -5.12
N GLY A 68 -8.93 17.21 -5.24
CA GLY A 68 -8.94 17.89 -6.53
C GLY A 68 -7.66 17.70 -7.35
N ALA A 69 -6.52 17.48 -6.67
CA ALA A 69 -5.23 17.29 -7.32
C ALA A 69 -4.89 15.81 -7.60
N PHE A 70 -5.29 14.89 -6.70
CA PHE A 70 -4.77 13.51 -6.69
C PHE A 70 -5.85 12.42 -6.71
N TRP A 71 -7.13 12.75 -6.75
CA TRP A 71 -8.20 11.78 -6.87
C TRP A 71 -8.96 11.91 -8.19
N PRO A 72 -9.31 10.77 -8.82
CA PRO A 72 -8.97 9.40 -8.43
C PRO A 72 -7.46 9.14 -8.56
N GLY A 73 -6.88 8.40 -7.56
CA GLY A 73 -5.43 8.15 -7.57
C GLY A 73 -4.85 7.55 -6.29
N PRO A 74 -3.50 7.46 -6.23
CA PRO A 74 -2.78 6.71 -5.21
C PRO A 74 -2.55 7.50 -3.90
N LEU A 75 -3.55 8.30 -3.48
CA LEU A 75 -3.54 9.04 -2.23
C LEU A 75 -4.66 8.54 -1.29
N THR A 76 -4.30 8.23 -0.07
CA THR A 76 -5.20 7.91 1.04
C THR A 76 -5.15 9.05 2.06
N MET A 77 -6.30 9.58 2.44
CA MET A 77 -6.41 10.64 3.45
C MET A 77 -7.07 10.10 4.72
N ILE A 78 -6.50 10.41 5.88
CA ILE A 78 -7.08 10.12 7.19
C ILE A 78 -7.79 11.38 7.68
N VAL A 79 -9.06 11.19 8.07
CA VAL A 79 -9.94 12.23 8.61
C VAL A 79 -10.68 11.69 9.83
N TRP A 80 -11.31 12.58 10.63
CA TRP A 80 -12.19 12.15 11.69
C TRP A 80 -13.40 11.41 11.12
N LYS A 81 -13.66 10.19 11.62
CA LYS A 81 -14.75 9.35 11.11
C LYS A 81 -16.13 9.88 11.53
N SER A 82 -17.14 9.63 10.70
CA SER A 82 -18.54 9.73 11.07
C SER A 82 -18.98 8.53 11.91
N ASP A 83 -20.13 8.65 12.57
CA ASP A 83 -20.72 7.56 13.36
C ASP A 83 -21.17 6.38 12.50
N ALA A 84 -21.35 6.58 11.19
CA ALA A 84 -21.71 5.51 10.26
C ALA A 84 -20.58 4.48 10.06
N VAL A 85 -19.32 4.86 10.29
CA VAL A 85 -18.18 3.94 10.12
C VAL A 85 -17.96 3.13 11.37
N PRO A 86 -18.07 1.78 11.32
CA PRO A 86 -17.87 0.92 12.50
C PRO A 86 -16.43 0.95 13.00
N MET A 87 -16.25 0.82 14.32
CA MET A 87 -14.93 0.66 14.94
C MET A 87 -14.16 -0.56 14.41
N ALA A 88 -14.85 -1.62 13.99
CA ALA A 88 -14.22 -2.78 13.37
C ALA A 88 -13.49 -2.42 12.06
N THR A 89 -14.04 -1.50 11.27
CA THR A 89 -13.42 -1.01 10.02
C THR A 89 -12.18 -0.17 10.30
N THR A 90 -12.20 0.62 11.37
CA THR A 90 -11.11 1.54 11.71
C THR A 90 -10.09 0.95 12.68
N GLY A 91 -10.19 -0.34 13.03
CA GLY A 91 -9.29 -0.97 14.01
C GLY A 91 -9.41 -0.35 15.41
N GLY A 92 -10.58 0.19 15.76
CA GLY A 92 -10.84 0.86 17.04
C GLY A 92 -10.40 2.33 17.10
N MET A 93 -10.16 2.96 15.95
CA MET A 93 -9.77 4.37 15.86
C MET A 93 -10.98 5.28 15.62
N ASP A 94 -10.94 6.52 16.12
CA ASP A 94 -11.91 7.58 15.84
C ASP A 94 -11.66 8.30 14.49
N THR A 95 -10.69 7.80 13.73
CA THR A 95 -10.33 8.27 12.41
C THR A 95 -10.62 7.22 11.36
N VAL A 96 -10.79 7.64 10.11
CA VAL A 96 -10.99 6.76 8.96
C VAL A 96 -10.02 7.14 7.84
N ALA A 97 -9.40 6.14 7.23
CA ALA A 97 -8.60 6.29 6.03
C ALA A 97 -9.50 6.13 4.79
N VAL A 98 -9.50 7.10 3.89
CA VAL A 98 -10.38 7.14 2.70
C VAL A 98 -9.54 7.30 1.45
N ARG A 99 -9.92 6.61 0.37
CA ARG A 99 -9.27 6.69 -0.94
C ARG A 99 -10.28 6.58 -2.07
N MET A 100 -10.06 7.31 -3.16
CA MET A 100 -10.72 7.10 -4.44
C MET A 100 -9.69 6.54 -5.44
N PRO A 101 -9.71 5.22 -5.74
CA PRO A 101 -8.70 4.59 -6.59
C PRO A 101 -8.88 4.98 -8.06
N ASN A 102 -7.79 5.02 -8.82
CA ASN A 102 -7.82 5.26 -10.26
C ASN A 102 -7.79 3.93 -11.04
N HIS A 103 -8.84 3.15 -10.91
CA HIS A 103 -8.96 1.91 -11.67
C HIS A 103 -10.42 1.65 -12.05
N PRO A 104 -10.76 1.41 -13.33
CA PRO A 104 -12.14 1.30 -13.78
C PRO A 104 -12.89 0.16 -13.09
N VAL A 105 -12.27 -1.01 -12.90
CA VAL A 105 -12.90 -2.15 -12.20
C VAL A 105 -13.21 -1.81 -10.75
N ALA A 106 -12.31 -1.12 -10.04
CA ALA A 106 -12.53 -0.70 -8.66
C ALA A 106 -13.70 0.28 -8.55
N LEU A 107 -13.71 1.33 -9.38
CA LEU A 107 -14.76 2.34 -9.38
C LEU A 107 -16.12 1.73 -9.75
N ASP A 108 -16.15 0.83 -10.74
CA ASP A 108 -17.35 0.12 -11.14
C ASP A 108 -17.86 -0.82 -10.05
N LEU A 109 -16.99 -1.54 -9.36
CA LEU A 109 -17.36 -2.39 -8.23
C LEU A 109 -18.03 -1.59 -7.12
N ILE A 110 -17.44 -0.45 -6.73
CA ILE A 110 -18.00 0.44 -5.70
C ILE A 110 -19.37 0.96 -6.14
N ARG A 111 -19.49 1.50 -7.37
CA ARG A 111 -20.76 2.04 -7.88
C ARG A 111 -21.85 0.97 -8.00
N LYS A 112 -21.53 -0.18 -8.59
CA LYS A 112 -22.50 -1.23 -8.86
C LYS A 112 -22.93 -1.99 -7.61
N SER A 113 -22.04 -2.13 -6.61
CA SER A 113 -22.42 -2.73 -5.32
C SER A 113 -23.29 -1.81 -4.47
N GLY A 114 -23.26 -0.49 -4.71
CA GLY A 114 -23.91 0.51 -3.86
C GLY A 114 -23.29 0.64 -2.47
N CYS A 115 -22.15 -0.05 -2.21
CA CYS A 115 -21.46 -0.06 -0.95
C CYS A 115 -20.16 0.77 -1.02
N LEU A 116 -19.79 1.42 0.07
CA LEU A 116 -18.41 1.86 0.28
C LEU A 116 -17.59 0.62 0.64
N ILE A 117 -16.39 0.48 0.10
CA ILE A 117 -15.62 -0.76 0.21
C ILE A 117 -14.42 -0.57 1.13
N ALA A 118 -14.42 -1.22 2.29
CA ALA A 118 -13.23 -1.34 3.13
C ALA A 118 -12.28 -2.38 2.52
N ALA A 119 -11.05 -1.99 2.21
CA ALA A 119 -10.07 -2.91 1.65
C ALA A 119 -8.65 -2.62 2.11
N PRO A 120 -7.94 -3.61 2.68
CA PRO A 120 -6.49 -3.70 2.70
C PRO A 120 -6.00 -4.37 1.40
N SER A 121 -4.68 -4.51 1.21
CA SER A 121 -4.12 -5.35 0.12
C SER A 121 -4.59 -6.81 0.19
N ALA A 122 -4.74 -7.48 -0.96
CA ALA A 122 -5.35 -8.81 -1.06
C ALA A 122 -4.34 -9.98 -0.88
N ASN A 123 -3.41 -9.87 0.09
CA ASN A 123 -2.45 -10.90 0.48
C ASN A 123 -2.73 -11.44 1.89
N THR A 124 -2.20 -12.60 2.23
CA THR A 124 -2.09 -13.01 3.63
C THR A 124 -1.12 -12.10 4.38
N SER A 125 -1.39 -11.85 5.66
CA SER A 125 -0.62 -10.89 6.47
C SER A 125 0.88 -11.23 6.48
N GLY A 126 1.73 -10.21 6.25
CA GLY A 126 3.19 -10.36 6.21
C GLY A 126 3.77 -10.68 4.83
N ARG A 127 2.97 -11.15 3.87
CA ARG A 127 3.41 -11.36 2.47
C ARG A 127 3.38 -10.05 1.67
N PRO A 128 4.11 -9.95 0.54
CA PRO A 128 4.03 -8.82 -0.37
C PRO A 128 2.60 -8.58 -0.86
N SER A 129 2.25 -7.32 -1.13
CA SER A 129 0.95 -6.95 -1.69
C SER A 129 0.84 -7.42 -3.14
N PRO A 130 -0.30 -8.00 -3.56
CA PRO A 130 -0.44 -8.58 -4.88
C PRO A 130 -0.58 -7.51 -5.97
N THR A 131 0.14 -7.70 -7.06
CA THR A 131 0.13 -6.84 -8.26
C THR A 131 -0.59 -7.48 -9.45
N GLU A 132 -0.97 -8.76 -9.32
CA GLU A 132 -1.72 -9.54 -10.30
C GLU A 132 -2.75 -10.43 -9.61
N ALA A 133 -3.79 -10.84 -10.32
CA ALA A 133 -4.82 -11.74 -9.80
C ALA A 133 -4.27 -13.12 -9.39
N SER A 134 -3.23 -13.60 -10.08
CA SER A 134 -2.51 -14.84 -9.76
C SER A 134 -1.93 -14.80 -8.34
N HIS A 135 -1.33 -13.69 -7.92
CA HIS A 135 -0.79 -13.52 -6.57
C HIS A 135 -1.89 -13.57 -5.51
N VAL A 136 -3.07 -12.98 -5.82
CA VAL A 136 -4.24 -13.08 -4.92
C VAL A 136 -4.72 -14.51 -4.81
N ALA A 137 -4.78 -15.24 -5.94
CA ALA A 137 -5.21 -16.62 -5.97
C ALA A 137 -4.29 -17.53 -5.13
N GLU A 138 -2.98 -17.33 -5.19
CA GLU A 138 -2.02 -18.06 -4.34
C GLU A 138 -2.29 -17.89 -2.85
N ASP A 139 -2.69 -16.71 -2.43
CA ASP A 139 -2.86 -16.37 -1.02
C ASP A 139 -4.25 -16.65 -0.47
N LEU A 140 -5.29 -16.41 -1.28
CA LEU A 140 -6.67 -16.29 -0.79
C LEU A 140 -7.66 -17.26 -1.47
N SER A 141 -7.24 -18.15 -2.39
CA SER A 141 -8.12 -19.17 -2.95
C SER A 141 -8.75 -20.03 -1.86
N GLY A 142 -10.07 -20.26 -1.96
CA GLY A 142 -10.84 -20.99 -0.97
C GLY A 142 -11.18 -20.21 0.31
N ARG A 143 -10.74 -18.94 0.44
CA ARG A 143 -11.02 -18.08 1.61
C ARG A 143 -11.95 -16.91 1.28
N ILE A 144 -12.08 -16.57 0.02
CA ILE A 144 -12.90 -15.45 -0.48
C ILE A 144 -13.81 -15.90 -1.62
N ALA A 145 -14.89 -15.17 -1.85
CA ALA A 145 -15.90 -15.54 -2.81
C ALA A 145 -15.47 -15.34 -4.27
N MET A 146 -14.68 -14.27 -4.55
CA MET A 146 -14.37 -13.86 -5.92
C MET A 146 -13.08 -13.07 -6.02
N ILE A 147 -12.40 -13.22 -7.15
CA ILE A 147 -11.28 -12.38 -7.58
C ILE A 147 -11.67 -11.76 -8.92
N LEU A 148 -11.71 -10.44 -9.00
CA LEU A 148 -11.87 -9.71 -10.25
C LEU A 148 -10.49 -9.50 -10.87
N ASP A 149 -10.24 -10.15 -11.99
CA ASP A 149 -8.98 -9.99 -12.72
C ASP A 149 -9.06 -8.77 -13.65
N GLY A 150 -8.26 -7.75 -13.40
CA GLY A 150 -8.11 -6.55 -14.22
C GLY A 150 -6.71 -6.43 -14.83
N GLY A 151 -5.93 -7.51 -14.80
CA GLY A 151 -4.54 -7.53 -15.26
C GLY A 151 -3.56 -7.00 -14.21
N PRO A 152 -2.29 -6.81 -14.60
CA PRO A 152 -1.27 -6.26 -13.72
C PRO A 152 -1.56 -4.79 -13.38
N VAL A 153 -1.21 -4.40 -12.14
CA VAL A 153 -1.37 -3.01 -11.69
C VAL A 153 -0.33 -2.09 -12.32
N GLY A 154 -0.67 -0.79 -12.40
CA GLY A 154 0.21 0.20 -13.05
C GLY A 154 1.38 0.68 -12.19
N ILE A 155 1.19 0.84 -10.85
CA ILE A 155 2.18 1.44 -9.94
C ILE A 155 2.97 0.38 -9.17
N GLY A 156 2.31 -0.60 -8.57
CA GLY A 156 2.96 -1.72 -7.87
C GLY A 156 3.38 -1.45 -6.42
N ILE A 157 3.22 -0.23 -5.91
CA ILE A 157 3.40 0.14 -4.50
C ILE A 157 2.11 0.70 -3.93
N GLU A 158 1.94 0.62 -2.61
CA GLU A 158 0.74 1.10 -1.93
C GLU A 158 0.59 2.61 -2.04
N SER A 159 -0.65 3.09 -1.82
CA SER A 159 -0.97 4.52 -1.79
C SER A 159 -0.20 5.27 -0.70
N THR A 160 0.17 6.51 -0.97
CA THR A 160 0.62 7.44 0.07
C THR A 160 -0.51 7.66 1.07
N ILE A 161 -0.21 7.65 2.38
CA ILE A 161 -1.19 7.95 3.43
C ILE A 161 -0.79 9.25 4.12
N ILE A 162 -1.72 10.23 4.12
CA ILE A 162 -1.59 11.49 4.82
C ILE A 162 -2.64 11.60 5.94
N ASP A 163 -2.21 11.99 7.13
CA ASP A 163 -3.09 12.31 8.27
C ASP A 163 -3.44 13.80 8.25
N LEU A 164 -4.73 14.10 8.19
CA LEU A 164 -5.30 15.45 8.20
C LEU A 164 -6.02 15.76 9.53
N THR A 165 -5.84 14.93 10.55
CA THR A 165 -6.49 15.09 11.87
C THR A 165 -5.62 15.85 12.87
N GLU A 166 -4.35 16.05 12.56
CA GLU A 166 -3.39 16.78 13.37
C GLU A 166 -3.28 18.25 12.95
N SER A 167 -2.61 19.06 13.76
CA SER A 167 -2.42 20.48 13.50
C SER A 167 -1.59 20.78 12.24
N LYS A 168 -0.76 19.83 11.81
CA LYS A 168 -0.03 19.86 10.54
C LYS A 168 -0.27 18.57 9.78
N PRO A 169 -0.47 18.63 8.45
CA PRO A 169 -0.58 17.44 7.63
C PRO A 169 0.69 16.58 7.72
N MET A 170 0.50 15.26 7.92
CA MET A 170 1.62 14.34 8.19
C MET A 170 1.51 13.08 7.33
N VAL A 171 2.58 12.74 6.62
CA VAL A 171 2.67 11.47 5.88
C VAL A 171 2.97 10.33 6.85
N LEU A 172 2.04 9.37 6.93
CA LEU A 172 2.14 8.15 7.74
C LEU A 172 2.62 6.94 6.95
N ARG A 173 2.56 6.97 5.64
CA ARG A 173 3.12 5.97 4.74
C ARG A 173 3.53 6.64 3.44
N PRO A 174 4.82 6.62 3.08
CA PRO A 174 5.28 7.05 1.77
C PRO A 174 4.72 6.16 0.66
N GLY A 175 4.49 6.72 -0.52
CA GLY A 175 4.06 6.05 -1.73
C GLY A 175 4.36 6.91 -2.96
N TYR A 176 3.60 6.73 -4.04
CA TYR A 176 3.81 7.44 -5.29
C TYR A 176 3.66 8.97 -5.15
N ILE A 177 2.72 9.44 -4.35
CA ILE A 177 2.55 10.87 -4.07
C ILE A 177 3.55 11.27 -2.99
N THR A 178 4.49 12.15 -3.32
CA THR A 178 5.57 12.56 -2.42
C THR A 178 5.13 13.66 -1.44
N PRO A 179 5.81 13.83 -0.29
CA PRO A 179 5.56 14.94 0.64
C PRO A 179 5.70 16.31 -0.02
N GLN A 180 6.60 16.45 -1.00
CA GLN A 180 6.77 17.69 -1.75
C GLN A 180 5.52 18.00 -2.59
N MET A 181 5.00 17.04 -3.35
CA MET A 181 3.77 17.20 -4.15
C MET A 181 2.58 17.61 -3.27
N LEU A 182 2.47 17.01 -2.08
CA LEU A 182 1.43 17.34 -1.11
C LEU A 182 1.57 18.78 -0.59
N SER A 183 2.81 19.18 -0.25
CA SER A 183 3.12 20.55 0.23
C SER A 183 2.81 21.60 -0.81
N GLU A 184 3.11 21.36 -2.08
CA GLU A 184 2.82 22.26 -3.19
C GLU A 184 1.31 22.52 -3.35
N VAL A 185 0.48 21.46 -3.23
CA VAL A 185 -0.99 21.59 -3.33
C VAL A 185 -1.59 22.27 -2.11
N LEU A 186 -1.09 21.99 -0.91
CA LEU A 186 -1.61 22.57 0.33
C LEU A 186 -1.13 24.01 0.56
N GLY A 187 0.04 24.37 0.02
CA GLY A 187 0.69 25.66 0.27
C GLY A 187 1.33 25.74 1.67
N GLU A 188 1.57 24.59 2.31
CA GLU A 188 2.21 24.47 3.62
C GLU A 188 3.08 23.20 3.67
N GLU A 189 4.02 23.17 4.63
CA GLU A 189 4.92 22.03 4.81
C GLU A 189 4.16 20.79 5.28
N VAL A 190 4.32 19.68 4.55
CA VAL A 190 3.85 18.35 4.94
C VAL A 190 5.03 17.60 5.55
N ILE A 191 4.89 17.17 6.80
CA ILE A 191 5.93 16.45 7.53
C ILE A 191 5.79 14.93 7.33
N ILE A 192 6.90 14.21 7.52
CA ILE A 192 6.88 12.74 7.57
C ILE A 192 6.86 12.31 9.04
N ASP A 193 6.02 11.33 9.38
CA ASP A 193 5.98 10.81 10.76
C ASP A 193 7.38 10.29 11.16
N PRO A 194 7.96 10.83 12.24
CA PRO A 194 9.25 10.36 12.75
C PRO A 194 9.28 8.85 13.07
N GLY A 195 8.13 8.24 13.36
CA GLY A 195 8.00 6.79 13.58
C GLY A 195 8.28 5.94 12.32
N ILE A 196 8.27 6.54 11.12
CA ILE A 196 8.69 5.85 9.89
C ILE A 196 10.22 5.74 9.85
N ILE A 197 10.93 6.74 10.38
CA ILE A 197 12.39 6.83 10.35
C ILE A 197 13.00 6.04 11.50
N ALA A 198 12.37 6.08 12.67
CA ALA A 198 12.77 5.34 13.87
C ALA A 198 11.64 4.40 14.24
N ALA A 199 11.77 3.10 13.90
CA ALA A 199 10.76 2.09 14.21
C ALA A 199 10.42 2.10 15.71
N ASP A 200 9.27 2.68 16.07
CA ASP A 200 8.77 2.74 17.45
C ASP A 200 7.55 1.82 17.56
N ASP A 201 7.77 0.62 18.06
CA ASP A 201 6.75 -0.43 18.22
C ASP A 201 5.69 -0.13 19.30
N THR A 202 5.82 0.97 20.05
CA THR A 202 4.94 1.26 21.20
C THR A 202 3.67 2.01 20.84
N ARG A 203 3.58 2.61 19.65
CA ARG A 203 2.45 3.43 19.20
C ARG A 203 1.30 2.59 18.62
N LYS A 204 0.05 3.01 18.88
CA LYS A 204 -1.10 2.47 18.14
C LYS A 204 -0.99 2.89 16.67
N PRO A 205 -1.12 1.95 15.71
CA PRO A 205 -1.03 2.27 14.31
C PRO A 205 -2.23 3.11 13.86
N LYS A 206 -2.02 4.34 13.42
CA LYS A 206 -3.04 5.19 12.81
C LYS A 206 -3.36 4.81 11.37
N ALA A 207 -2.48 4.04 10.71
CA ALA A 207 -2.61 3.64 9.33
C ALA A 207 -2.11 2.20 9.09
N PRO A 208 -2.58 1.54 8.02
CA PRO A 208 -2.01 0.25 7.59
C PRO A 208 -0.50 0.37 7.34
N GLY A 209 0.27 -0.59 7.85
CA GLY A 209 1.72 -0.68 7.61
C GLY A 209 2.61 -0.01 8.66
N MET A 210 2.07 0.64 9.70
CA MET A 210 2.88 1.34 10.70
C MET A 210 3.44 0.45 11.83
N LYS A 211 2.76 -0.63 12.24
CA LYS A 211 3.10 -1.38 13.45
C LYS A 211 3.75 -2.73 13.19
N TYR A 212 3.34 -3.41 12.15
CA TYR A 212 3.75 -4.79 11.91
C TYR A 212 4.82 -4.83 10.82
N LYS A 213 5.75 -5.79 10.93
CA LYS A 213 6.73 -6.06 9.88
C LYS A 213 5.96 -6.45 8.60
N HIS A 214 5.94 -5.56 7.63
CA HIS A 214 5.32 -5.76 6.33
C HIS A 214 6.39 -5.97 5.26
N TYR A 215 6.05 -6.73 4.21
CA TYR A 215 6.89 -6.87 3.01
C TYR A 215 8.31 -7.39 3.28
N ALA A 216 8.52 -8.04 4.41
CA ALA A 216 9.84 -8.54 4.74
C ALA A 216 10.16 -9.76 3.87
N PRO A 217 11.20 -9.70 3.04
CA PRO A 217 11.69 -10.87 2.35
C PRO A 217 12.11 -11.95 3.35
N LYS A 218 12.08 -13.22 2.93
CA LYS A 218 12.56 -14.32 3.78
C LYS A 218 14.09 -14.29 3.95
N ALA A 219 14.78 -13.71 2.97
CA ALA A 219 16.23 -13.54 2.99
C ALA A 219 16.63 -12.19 3.60
N ASP A 220 17.81 -12.12 4.19
CA ASP A 220 18.41 -10.86 4.61
C ASP A 220 18.66 -9.98 3.39
N MET A 221 18.24 -8.72 3.45
CA MET A 221 18.44 -7.75 2.39
C MET A 221 19.38 -6.64 2.86
N VAL A 222 20.32 -6.27 1.99
CA VAL A 222 21.25 -5.14 2.20
C VAL A 222 21.13 -4.20 1.02
N ILE A 223 20.87 -2.93 1.30
CA ILE A 223 20.91 -1.86 0.29
C ILE A 223 22.32 -1.26 0.31
N VAL A 224 22.91 -1.16 -0.88
CA VAL A 224 24.23 -0.50 -1.06
C VAL A 224 24.01 0.75 -1.89
N ASP A 225 24.39 1.90 -1.36
CA ASP A 225 24.25 3.19 -2.00
C ASP A 225 25.61 3.92 -2.09
N GLY A 226 25.74 4.79 -3.09
CA GLY A 226 26.93 5.58 -3.34
C GLY A 226 27.29 5.74 -4.84
N PRO A 227 28.52 6.20 -5.15
CA PRO A 227 29.00 6.25 -6.53
C PRO A 227 28.99 4.87 -7.21
N SER A 228 28.59 4.81 -8.47
CA SER A 228 28.32 3.56 -9.21
C SER A 228 29.43 2.52 -9.08
N ASP A 229 30.68 2.91 -9.32
CA ASP A 229 31.82 1.99 -9.27
C ASP A 229 32.10 1.47 -7.84
N ALA A 230 31.89 2.30 -6.84
CA ALA A 230 32.00 1.91 -5.44
C ALA A 230 30.90 0.94 -5.02
N VAL A 231 29.66 1.16 -5.50
CA VAL A 231 28.52 0.26 -5.30
C VAL A 231 28.80 -1.11 -5.91
N VAL A 232 29.26 -1.17 -7.17
CA VAL A 232 29.58 -2.44 -7.84
C VAL A 232 30.68 -3.19 -7.06
N SER A 233 31.75 -2.50 -6.72
CA SER A 233 32.86 -3.10 -5.95
C SER A 233 32.40 -3.63 -4.59
N LYS A 234 31.58 -2.86 -3.86
CA LYS A 234 31.05 -3.25 -2.54
C LYS A 234 30.11 -4.44 -2.62
N ILE A 235 29.20 -4.44 -3.59
CA ILE A 235 28.25 -5.57 -3.78
C ILE A 235 29.02 -6.84 -4.12
N ASN A 236 29.98 -6.80 -5.08
CA ASN A 236 30.76 -7.99 -5.43
C ASN A 236 31.58 -8.53 -4.25
N ALA A 237 32.13 -7.63 -3.40
CA ALA A 237 32.84 -8.05 -2.17
C ALA A 237 31.87 -8.74 -1.18
N LEU A 238 30.65 -8.21 -0.99
CA LEU A 238 29.64 -8.85 -0.13
C LEU A 238 29.17 -10.19 -0.69
N VAL A 239 28.95 -10.28 -2.01
CA VAL A 239 28.60 -11.54 -2.68
C VAL A 239 29.65 -12.60 -2.42
N HIS A 240 30.92 -12.28 -2.68
CA HIS A 240 32.04 -13.21 -2.47
C HIS A 240 32.12 -13.69 -1.01
N GLN A 241 32.04 -12.76 -0.05
CA GLN A 241 32.06 -13.08 1.38
C GLN A 241 30.93 -14.05 1.77
N LYS A 242 29.71 -13.84 1.23
CA LYS A 242 28.55 -14.69 1.53
C LYS A 242 28.67 -16.06 0.87
N GLN A 243 29.15 -16.12 -0.37
CA GLN A 243 29.39 -17.38 -1.09
C GLN A 243 30.48 -18.22 -0.44
N GLU A 244 31.56 -17.62 0.08
CA GLU A 244 32.59 -18.32 0.87
C GLU A 244 32.00 -18.99 2.12
N ASN A 245 30.96 -18.42 2.70
CA ASN A 245 30.22 -19.00 3.83
C ASN A 245 29.12 -20.02 3.38
N GLY A 246 29.11 -20.43 2.12
CA GLY A 246 28.17 -21.41 1.58
C GLY A 246 26.75 -20.86 1.38
N GLN A 247 26.54 -19.54 1.41
CA GLN A 247 25.25 -18.89 1.20
C GLN A 247 25.04 -18.59 -0.29
N LYS A 248 23.79 -18.78 -0.78
CA LYS A 248 23.38 -18.31 -2.10
C LYS A 248 23.00 -16.84 -2.02
N VAL A 249 23.41 -16.06 -3.01
CA VAL A 249 23.21 -14.62 -3.05
C VAL A 249 22.48 -14.22 -4.33
N ALA A 250 21.40 -13.45 -4.17
CA ALA A 250 20.76 -12.76 -5.29
C ALA A 250 21.11 -11.27 -5.24
N VAL A 251 21.33 -10.67 -6.41
CA VAL A 251 21.49 -9.22 -6.58
C VAL A 251 20.32 -8.70 -7.41
N ILE A 252 19.62 -7.70 -6.87
CA ILE A 252 18.59 -6.93 -7.60
C ILE A 252 19.27 -5.71 -8.17
N ALA A 253 19.24 -5.54 -9.47
CA ALA A 253 19.98 -4.50 -10.17
C ALA A 253 19.21 -3.97 -11.40
N THR A 254 19.60 -2.79 -11.89
CA THR A 254 19.12 -2.30 -13.19
C THR A 254 19.81 -3.06 -14.35
N GLU A 255 19.20 -3.01 -15.53
CA GLU A 255 19.77 -3.64 -16.73
C GLU A 255 21.20 -3.18 -17.01
N GLU A 256 21.49 -1.90 -16.78
CA GLU A 256 22.79 -1.30 -17.03
C GLU A 256 23.89 -1.80 -16.07
N SER A 257 23.53 -2.10 -14.83
CA SER A 257 24.49 -2.54 -13.80
C SER A 257 24.54 -4.05 -13.57
N GLY A 258 23.48 -4.76 -13.97
CA GLY A 258 23.37 -6.22 -13.79
C GLY A 258 24.60 -7.01 -14.26
N PRO A 259 25.13 -6.76 -15.49
CA PRO A 259 26.31 -7.47 -16.01
C PRO A 259 27.59 -7.28 -15.19
N SER A 260 27.63 -6.29 -14.29
CA SER A 260 28.80 -6.01 -13.43
C SER A 260 28.85 -6.84 -12.15
N TYR A 261 27.81 -7.63 -11.85
CA TYR A 261 27.71 -8.41 -10.62
C TYR A 261 27.97 -9.91 -10.85
N HIS A 262 28.51 -10.59 -9.83
CA HIS A 262 28.91 -12.00 -9.87
C HIS A 262 28.14 -12.87 -8.87
N ALA A 263 26.83 -12.64 -8.73
CA ALA A 263 25.98 -13.38 -7.82
C ALA A 263 25.43 -14.70 -8.40
N ASP A 264 24.89 -15.58 -7.57
CA ASP A 264 24.23 -16.81 -7.99
C ASP A 264 22.96 -16.53 -8.82
N VAL A 265 22.28 -15.42 -8.52
CA VAL A 265 21.09 -14.95 -9.23
C VAL A 265 21.19 -13.43 -9.41
N ILE A 266 20.94 -12.95 -10.60
CA ILE A 266 20.80 -11.52 -10.89
C ILE A 266 19.38 -11.28 -11.37
N LEU A 267 18.65 -10.44 -10.66
CA LEU A 267 17.27 -10.04 -10.97
C LEU A 267 17.30 -8.62 -11.53
N SER A 268 16.83 -8.47 -12.76
CA SER A 268 16.67 -7.13 -13.35
C SER A 268 15.41 -6.46 -12.83
N MET A 269 15.53 -5.21 -12.41
CA MET A 269 14.41 -4.33 -12.09
C MET A 269 14.07 -3.39 -13.26
N GLY A 270 14.63 -3.60 -14.44
CA GLY A 270 14.44 -2.75 -15.61
C GLY A 270 15.56 -1.71 -15.81
N SER A 271 15.40 -0.87 -16.83
CA SER A 271 16.35 0.19 -17.16
C SER A 271 16.14 1.44 -16.30
N ARG A 272 17.24 2.10 -15.92
CA ARG A 272 17.22 3.42 -15.23
C ARG A 272 16.49 4.51 -16.00
N SER A 273 16.34 4.36 -17.31
CA SER A 273 15.59 5.29 -18.15
C SER A 273 14.07 5.14 -18.04
N ASN A 274 13.59 4.11 -17.35
CA ASN A 274 12.16 3.82 -17.19
C ASN A 274 11.84 3.53 -15.71
N GLU A 275 11.69 4.59 -14.91
CA GLU A 275 11.44 4.51 -13.47
C GLU A 275 10.10 3.82 -13.15
N ASP A 276 9.08 3.98 -13.98
CA ASP A 276 7.78 3.33 -13.80
C ASP A 276 7.90 1.79 -13.92
N ALA A 277 8.71 1.31 -14.85
CA ALA A 277 8.99 -0.12 -14.99
C ALA A 277 9.76 -0.68 -13.80
N ILE A 278 10.67 0.09 -13.20
CA ILE A 278 11.42 -0.30 -12.00
C ILE A 278 10.45 -0.57 -10.84
N ALA A 279 9.50 0.34 -10.59
CA ALA A 279 8.52 0.18 -9.53
C ALA A 279 7.68 -1.11 -9.68
N GLN A 280 7.30 -1.46 -10.92
CA GLN A 280 6.55 -2.69 -11.22
C GLN A 280 7.39 -3.97 -11.02
N HIS A 281 8.69 -3.95 -11.33
CA HIS A 281 9.56 -5.12 -11.22
C HIS A 281 10.04 -5.39 -9.79
N LEU A 282 10.11 -4.38 -8.93
CA LEU A 282 10.47 -4.56 -7.50
C LEU A 282 9.51 -5.48 -6.74
N TYR A 283 8.32 -5.73 -7.27
CA TYR A 283 7.27 -6.53 -6.65
C TYR A 283 7.25 -7.99 -7.11
N LYS A 284 7.95 -8.32 -8.18
CA LYS A 284 8.06 -9.69 -8.70
C LYS A 284 9.25 -10.42 -8.10
#